data_fc43c263039b7c3b2685b56e00cc2cd1
#
_entry.id   fc43c263039b7c3b2685b56e00cc2cd1
#
_cell.length_a   1.000
_cell.length_b   1.000
_cell.length_c   1.000
_cell.angle_alpha   90.00
_cell.angle_beta   90.00
_cell.angle_gamma   90.00
#
_symmetry.space_group_name_H-M   'P 1'
#
loop_
_entity.id
_entity.type
_entity.pdbx_description
1 polymer ?
#
loop_
_entity_poly.entity_id
_entity_poly.type
_entity_poly.pdbx_seq_one_letter_code
_entity_poly.pdbx_strand_id
1 'polypeptide(L)'
;MVARIMIKAPEHRRALWQIVLLMLAGTLFWVLAQQGGSSISLFIDHFVNRRLLNWDVPTALFQSVNAIAVMAAGVVLAWLMRPEGSVRSVLRVWLKFSFGLLLMGGGFMLLALNARHGAADGQASMGMMVAGLAMMGFAELFIDPVAMAQITRLNMPGVTGVLTGIYMLATGAVANWLAGVVAQQTTESQISDTAIAAYQHFFAQMGEWTLGCVAVMVIIAFAAACSVGKRRAAVGEITGGGA
;
A
#
# COMPACT_ATOMS: atom_id res chain seq x y z
N MET A 1 4.28 -17.30 20.01
CA MET A 1 5.50 -16.57 20.41
C MET A 1 5.20 -15.08 20.62
N VAL A 2 4.72 -14.32 19.63
CA VAL A 2 4.39 -12.88 19.76
C VAL A 2 3.42 -12.59 20.91
N ALA A 3 2.34 -13.39 21.07
CA ALA A 3 1.40 -13.24 22.18
C ALA A 3 2.05 -13.42 23.56
N ARG A 4 3.00 -14.35 23.70
CA ARG A 4 3.75 -14.55 24.96
C ARG A 4 4.67 -13.35 25.27
N ILE A 5 5.24 -12.72 24.24
CA ILE A 5 6.10 -11.54 24.40
C ILE A 5 5.25 -10.33 24.81
N MET A 6 4.06 -10.17 24.21
CA MET A 6 3.10 -9.14 24.61
C MET A 6 2.69 -9.21 26.08
N ILE A 7 2.64 -10.43 26.65
CA ILE A 7 2.28 -10.64 28.06
C ILE A 7 3.47 -10.34 28.98
N LYS A 8 4.70 -10.71 28.58
CA LYS A 8 5.90 -10.63 29.42
C LYS A 8 6.61 -9.28 29.39
N ALA A 9 6.40 -8.46 28.33
CA ALA A 9 7.05 -7.17 28.17
C ALA A 9 6.02 -6.06 27.86
N PRO A 10 5.29 -5.56 28.85
CA PRO A 10 4.23 -4.56 28.65
C PRO A 10 4.74 -3.23 28.06
N GLU A 11 5.99 -2.91 28.24
CA GLU A 11 6.68 -1.75 27.67
C GLU A 11 6.77 -1.82 26.13
N HIS A 12 6.91 -3.01 25.54
CA HIS A 12 6.98 -3.23 24.09
C HIS A 12 5.61 -3.46 23.44
N ARG A 13 4.55 -3.63 24.24
CA ARG A 13 3.20 -4.00 23.74
C ARG A 13 2.67 -3.02 22.70
N ARG A 14 2.90 -1.72 22.89
CA ARG A 14 2.44 -0.69 21.94
C ARG A 14 3.19 -0.76 20.62
N ALA A 15 4.52 -0.91 20.68
CA ALA A 15 5.35 -1.05 19.48
C ALA A 15 4.96 -2.31 18.70
N LEU A 16 4.72 -3.43 19.37
CA LEU A 16 4.25 -4.67 18.75
C LEU A 16 2.88 -4.51 18.09
N TRP A 17 1.92 -3.86 18.74
CA TRP A 17 0.61 -3.58 18.11
C TRP A 17 0.73 -2.69 16.88
N GLN A 18 1.57 -1.67 16.93
CA GLN A 18 1.84 -0.81 15.77
C GLN A 18 2.41 -1.63 14.60
N ILE A 19 3.38 -2.50 14.87
CA ILE A 19 3.98 -3.37 13.85
C ILE A 19 2.92 -4.31 13.27
N VAL A 20 2.09 -4.96 14.10
CA VAL A 20 1.03 -5.84 13.61
C VAL A 20 0.05 -5.10 12.70
N LEU A 21 -0.38 -3.90 13.07
CA LEU A 21 -1.26 -3.09 12.23
C LEU A 21 -0.60 -2.69 10.90
N LEU A 22 0.69 -2.31 10.93
CA LEU A 22 1.44 -2.02 9.72
C LEU A 22 1.62 -3.27 8.84
N MET A 23 1.82 -4.45 9.45
CA MET A 23 1.90 -5.72 8.71
C MET A 23 0.57 -6.05 8.02
N LEU A 24 -0.57 -5.87 8.70
CA LEU A 24 -1.89 -6.08 8.11
C LEU A 24 -2.14 -5.11 6.94
N ALA A 25 -1.83 -3.83 7.13
CA ALA A 25 -1.96 -2.83 6.07
C ALA A 25 -1.00 -3.09 4.90
N GLY A 26 0.23 -3.54 5.17
CA GLY A 26 1.19 -3.96 4.16
C GLY A 26 0.72 -5.19 3.38
N THR A 27 0.10 -6.17 4.06
CA THR A 27 -0.49 -7.34 3.39
C THR A 27 -1.63 -6.91 2.46
N LEU A 28 -2.52 -6.03 2.91
CA LEU A 28 -3.57 -5.47 2.07
C LEU A 28 -2.99 -4.76 0.84
N PHE A 29 -1.97 -3.92 1.05
CA PHE A 29 -1.28 -3.25 -0.04
C PHE A 29 -0.78 -4.25 -1.09
N TRP A 30 -0.12 -5.34 -0.66
CA TRP A 30 0.41 -6.34 -1.57
C TRP A 30 -0.67 -7.15 -2.27
N VAL A 31 -1.83 -7.42 -1.63
CA VAL A 31 -3.01 -8.00 -2.32
C VAL A 31 -3.41 -7.14 -3.52
N LEU A 32 -3.41 -5.82 -3.35
CA LEU A 32 -3.75 -4.87 -4.41
C LEU A 32 -2.64 -4.77 -5.46
N ALA A 33 -1.38 -4.70 -5.05
CA ALA A 33 -0.24 -4.64 -5.96
C ALA A 33 -0.15 -5.88 -6.88
N GLN A 34 -0.48 -7.07 -6.35
CA GLN A 34 -0.50 -8.31 -7.11
C GLN A 34 -1.60 -8.37 -8.20
N GLN A 35 -2.57 -7.45 -8.18
CA GLN A 35 -3.54 -7.32 -9.28
C GLN A 35 -2.85 -6.90 -10.59
N GLY A 36 -1.66 -6.32 -10.53
CA GLY A 36 -0.83 -6.02 -11.71
C GLY A 36 -0.56 -7.24 -12.59
N GLY A 37 -0.29 -8.40 -11.97
CA GLY A 37 -0.05 -9.67 -12.67
C GLY A 37 -1.31 -10.44 -13.06
N SER A 38 -2.49 -10.02 -12.63
CA SER A 38 -3.75 -10.70 -12.84
C SER A 38 -4.79 -9.81 -13.54
N SER A 39 -5.73 -9.24 -12.81
CA SER A 39 -6.86 -8.45 -13.34
C SER A 39 -6.40 -7.26 -14.21
N ILE A 40 -5.35 -6.55 -13.80
CA ILE A 40 -4.83 -5.40 -14.57
C ILE A 40 -4.21 -5.86 -15.88
N SER A 41 -3.43 -6.94 -15.87
CA SER A 41 -2.82 -7.49 -17.11
C SER A 41 -3.89 -7.95 -18.12
N LEU A 42 -4.95 -8.59 -17.63
CA LEU A 42 -6.08 -8.99 -18.49
C LEU A 42 -6.83 -7.78 -19.05
N PHE A 43 -7.05 -6.74 -18.24
CA PHE A 43 -7.65 -5.50 -18.71
C PHE A 43 -6.81 -4.83 -19.79
N ILE A 44 -5.48 -4.77 -19.62
CA ILE A 44 -4.56 -4.21 -20.62
C ILE A 44 -4.66 -4.99 -21.93
N ASP A 45 -4.68 -6.31 -21.85
CA ASP A 45 -4.68 -7.16 -23.05
C ASP A 45 -5.94 -7.03 -23.88
N HIS A 46 -7.09 -6.94 -23.25
CA HIS A 46 -8.39 -6.96 -23.94
C HIS A 46 -8.95 -5.58 -24.27
N PHE A 47 -8.69 -4.54 -23.44
CA PHE A 47 -9.43 -3.28 -23.50
C PHE A 47 -8.58 -2.04 -23.75
N VAL A 48 -7.24 -2.10 -23.57
CA VAL A 48 -6.38 -0.93 -23.74
C VAL A 48 -5.88 -0.82 -25.17
N ASN A 49 -5.99 0.37 -25.76
CA ASN A 49 -5.36 0.65 -27.04
C ASN A 49 -3.84 0.70 -26.87
N ARG A 50 -3.16 -0.37 -27.29
CA ARG A 50 -1.72 -0.57 -27.13
C ARG A 50 -0.89 -0.14 -28.36
N ARG A 51 -1.54 0.47 -29.36
CA ARG A 51 -0.85 0.92 -30.57
C ARG A 51 -0.11 2.23 -30.35
N LEU A 52 1.20 2.18 -30.47
CA LEU A 52 2.07 3.35 -30.46
C LEU A 52 2.74 3.47 -31.85
N LEU A 53 2.32 4.45 -32.66
CA LEU A 53 2.70 4.55 -34.06
C LEU A 53 2.32 3.26 -34.82
N ASN A 54 3.28 2.51 -35.32
CA ASN A 54 3.08 1.24 -36.05
C ASN A 54 3.49 -0.01 -35.24
N TRP A 55 3.61 0.14 -33.89
CA TRP A 55 4.04 -0.94 -33.02
C TRP A 55 2.98 -1.25 -31.95
N ASP A 56 2.62 -2.54 -31.84
CA ASP A 56 1.74 -3.01 -30.77
C ASP A 56 2.59 -3.31 -29.53
N VAL A 57 2.38 -2.53 -28.46
CA VAL A 57 3.11 -2.65 -27.19
C VAL A 57 2.69 -3.94 -26.47
N PRO A 58 3.59 -4.88 -26.18
CA PRO A 58 3.27 -6.09 -25.44
C PRO A 58 2.77 -5.77 -24.03
N THR A 59 1.77 -6.52 -23.56
CA THR A 59 1.18 -6.36 -22.20
C THR A 59 2.24 -6.45 -21.10
N ALA A 60 3.24 -7.31 -21.26
CA ALA A 60 4.33 -7.48 -20.31
C ALA A 60 5.15 -6.19 -20.07
N LEU A 61 5.25 -5.28 -21.05
CA LEU A 61 5.96 -4.03 -20.90
C LEU A 61 5.28 -3.07 -19.89
N PHE A 62 3.97 -3.18 -19.71
CA PHE A 62 3.27 -2.36 -18.72
C PHE A 62 3.68 -2.71 -17.28
N GLN A 63 4.06 -3.97 -17.01
CA GLN A 63 4.61 -4.33 -15.70
C GLN A 63 5.97 -3.66 -15.44
N SER A 64 6.76 -3.42 -16.50
CA SER A 64 8.02 -2.67 -16.39
C SER A 64 7.81 -1.22 -16.00
N VAL A 65 6.66 -0.63 -16.30
CA VAL A 65 6.30 0.74 -15.87
C VAL A 65 6.31 0.85 -14.35
N ASN A 66 5.71 -0.12 -13.66
CA ASN A 66 5.73 -0.17 -12.20
C ASN A 66 7.16 -0.22 -11.66
N ALA A 67 8.01 -1.12 -12.20
CA ALA A 67 9.40 -1.25 -11.78
C ALA A 67 10.22 0.04 -12.02
N ILE A 68 10.04 0.68 -13.18
CA ILE A 68 10.69 1.96 -13.50
C ILE A 68 10.22 3.06 -12.54
N ALA A 69 8.91 3.10 -12.23
CA ALA A 69 8.36 4.06 -11.28
C ALA A 69 8.94 3.87 -9.88
N VAL A 70 9.05 2.63 -9.39
CA VAL A 70 9.72 2.30 -8.12
C VAL A 70 11.16 2.79 -8.11
N MET A 71 11.94 2.52 -9.16
CA MET A 71 13.34 2.95 -9.25
C MET A 71 13.46 4.49 -9.26
N ALA A 72 12.66 5.17 -10.08
CA ALA A 72 12.66 6.63 -10.17
C ALA A 72 12.25 7.26 -8.83
N ALA A 73 11.20 6.75 -8.20
CA ALA A 73 10.76 7.20 -6.89
C ALA A 73 11.81 6.95 -5.80
N GLY A 74 12.55 5.83 -5.88
CA GLY A 74 13.65 5.51 -4.96
C GLY A 74 14.74 6.57 -4.98
N VAL A 75 15.16 7.01 -6.19
CA VAL A 75 16.14 8.07 -6.37
C VAL A 75 15.63 9.41 -5.81
N VAL A 76 14.40 9.79 -6.14
CA VAL A 76 13.76 11.02 -5.65
C VAL A 76 13.65 11.00 -4.13
N LEU A 77 13.21 9.87 -3.56
CA LEU A 77 13.02 9.73 -2.13
C LEU A 77 14.34 9.72 -1.36
N ALA A 78 15.39 9.10 -1.90
CA ALA A 78 16.74 9.12 -1.33
C ALA A 78 17.31 10.54 -1.28
N TRP A 79 17.04 11.33 -2.31
CA TRP A 79 17.45 12.73 -2.37
C TRP A 79 16.65 13.63 -1.40
N LEU A 80 15.34 13.35 -1.24
CA LEU A 80 14.44 14.17 -0.41
C LEU A 80 14.47 13.77 1.07
N MET A 81 14.74 12.52 1.39
CA MET A 81 14.76 12.00 2.77
C MET A 81 16.13 12.15 3.41
N ARG A 82 16.35 13.29 4.06
CA ARG A 82 17.46 13.43 5.00
C ARG A 82 17.17 12.65 6.29
N PRO A 83 18.19 12.00 6.90
CA PRO A 83 18.02 11.31 8.18
C PRO A 83 17.76 12.35 9.29
N GLU A 84 16.52 12.46 9.74
CA GLU A 84 16.14 13.26 10.89
C GLU A 84 15.91 12.38 12.11
N GLY A 85 16.75 12.56 13.13
CA GLY A 85 16.49 12.04 14.47
C GLY A 85 15.41 12.86 15.15
N SER A 86 14.38 12.27 15.70
CA SER A 86 13.59 12.70 16.84
C SER A 86 12.18 12.10 16.93
N VAL A 87 11.55 12.28 18.09
CA VAL A 87 10.34 11.70 18.68
C VAL A 87 9.02 11.91 17.89
N ARG A 88 9.00 12.71 16.83
CA ARG A 88 7.89 12.80 15.87
C ARG A 88 7.78 11.57 14.94
N SER A 89 8.53 10.50 15.25
CA SER A 89 8.69 9.35 14.35
C SER A 89 7.42 8.55 14.12
N VAL A 90 6.57 8.37 15.15
CA VAL A 90 5.36 7.50 15.04
C VAL A 90 4.34 8.11 14.08
N LEU A 91 3.96 9.37 14.27
CA LEU A 91 3.01 10.05 13.38
C LEU A 91 3.51 10.06 11.93
N ARG A 92 4.81 10.31 11.71
CA ARG A 92 5.41 10.30 10.37
C ARG A 92 5.37 8.92 9.71
N VAL A 93 5.53 7.85 10.48
CA VAL A 93 5.41 6.47 9.97
C VAL A 93 3.99 6.22 9.45
N TRP A 94 2.99 6.55 10.25
CA TRP A 94 1.60 6.40 9.86
C TRP A 94 1.21 7.26 8.66
N LEU A 95 1.68 8.52 8.61
CA LEU A 95 1.43 9.41 7.48
C LEU A 95 2.09 8.92 6.19
N LYS A 96 3.33 8.42 6.26
CA LYS A 96 4.01 7.84 5.10
C LYS A 96 3.26 6.63 4.57
N PHE A 97 2.85 5.74 5.48
CA PHE A 97 2.10 4.55 5.12
C PHE A 97 0.72 4.91 4.52
N SER A 98 0.01 5.86 5.13
CA SER A 98 -1.26 6.38 4.59
C SER A 98 -1.08 7.02 3.22
N PHE A 99 0.03 7.71 2.98
CA PHE A 99 0.35 8.29 1.68
C PHE A 99 0.60 7.23 0.62
N GLY A 100 1.31 6.15 0.95
CA GLY A 100 1.48 4.99 0.06
C GLY A 100 0.13 4.36 -0.31
N LEU A 101 -0.74 4.11 0.68
CA LEU A 101 -2.08 3.59 0.40
C LEU A 101 -2.94 4.58 -0.40
N LEU A 102 -2.80 5.89 -0.17
CA LEU A 102 -3.49 6.92 -0.95
C LEU A 102 -3.07 6.88 -2.43
N LEU A 103 -1.78 6.74 -2.70
CA LEU A 103 -1.27 6.58 -4.07
C LEU A 103 -1.79 5.29 -4.72
N MET A 104 -1.83 4.18 -3.98
CA MET A 104 -2.38 2.92 -4.46
C MET A 104 -3.87 3.06 -4.80
N GLY A 105 -4.67 3.60 -3.89
CA GLY A 105 -6.10 3.83 -4.11
C GLY A 105 -6.36 4.81 -5.25
N GLY A 106 -5.57 5.89 -5.34
CA GLY A 106 -5.62 6.84 -6.46
C GLY A 106 -5.28 6.19 -7.80
N GLY A 107 -4.30 5.29 -7.83
CA GLY A 107 -3.98 4.48 -9.01
C GLY A 107 -5.18 3.64 -9.48
N PHE A 108 -5.83 2.92 -8.56
CA PHE A 108 -7.04 2.14 -8.88
C PHE A 108 -8.20 3.02 -9.34
N MET A 109 -8.42 4.19 -8.72
CA MET A 109 -9.45 5.13 -9.18
C MET A 109 -9.15 5.66 -10.58
N LEU A 110 -7.88 5.89 -10.91
CA LEU A 110 -7.49 6.28 -12.27
C LEU A 110 -7.73 5.15 -13.28
N LEU A 111 -7.49 3.88 -12.89
CA LEU A 111 -7.83 2.73 -13.72
C LEU A 111 -9.34 2.57 -13.91
N ALA A 112 -10.14 2.83 -12.89
CA ALA A 112 -11.60 2.82 -12.96
C ALA A 112 -12.11 3.90 -13.93
N LEU A 113 -11.56 5.11 -13.87
CA LEU A 113 -11.85 6.19 -14.81
C LEU A 113 -11.44 5.80 -16.24
N ASN A 114 -10.29 5.18 -16.41
CA ASN A 114 -9.82 4.70 -17.71
C ASN A 114 -10.76 3.63 -18.30
N ALA A 115 -11.23 2.69 -17.48
CA ALA A 115 -12.21 1.69 -17.91
C ALA A 115 -13.55 2.33 -18.28
N ARG A 116 -13.99 3.36 -17.55
CA ARG A 116 -15.21 4.13 -17.87
C ARG A 116 -15.10 4.84 -19.23
N HIS A 117 -13.97 5.49 -19.50
CA HIS A 117 -13.73 6.10 -20.81
C HIS A 117 -13.67 5.04 -21.91
N GLY A 118 -12.99 3.93 -21.67
CA GLY A 118 -12.93 2.82 -22.60
C GLY A 118 -14.30 2.21 -22.93
N ALA A 119 -15.23 2.21 -21.97
CA ALA A 119 -16.61 1.77 -22.22
C ALA A 119 -17.40 2.74 -23.11
N ALA A 120 -17.07 4.04 -23.07
CA ALA A 120 -17.72 5.06 -23.92
C ALA A 120 -17.07 5.11 -25.31
N ASP A 121 -15.76 5.03 -25.42
CA ASP A 121 -14.97 5.26 -26.64
C ASP A 121 -14.58 3.96 -27.35
N GLY A 122 -14.92 2.79 -26.80
CA GLY A 122 -14.59 1.45 -27.33
C GLY A 122 -13.20 0.94 -26.92
N GLN A 123 -12.29 1.80 -26.47
CA GLN A 123 -10.95 1.40 -26.00
C GLN A 123 -10.44 2.30 -24.88
N ALA A 124 -9.79 1.69 -23.88
CA ALA A 124 -9.17 2.41 -22.77
C ALA A 124 -7.83 3.03 -23.20
N SER A 125 -7.47 4.16 -22.59
CA SER A 125 -6.27 4.92 -22.89
C SER A 125 -5.00 4.28 -22.30
N MET A 126 -3.96 4.11 -23.12
CA MET A 126 -2.64 3.67 -22.68
C MET A 126 -1.99 4.67 -21.71
N GLY A 127 -2.15 5.97 -21.93
CA GLY A 127 -1.55 7.01 -21.07
C GLY A 127 -2.11 6.97 -19.65
N MET A 128 -3.42 6.85 -19.48
CA MET A 128 -4.04 6.70 -18.15
C MET A 128 -3.62 5.40 -17.47
N MET A 129 -3.44 4.32 -18.25
CA MET A 129 -2.94 3.05 -17.75
C MET A 129 -1.53 3.17 -17.17
N VAL A 130 -0.61 3.77 -17.93
CA VAL A 130 0.78 4.02 -17.51
C VAL A 130 0.80 4.92 -16.26
N ALA A 131 -0.01 5.97 -16.22
CA ALA A 131 -0.08 6.86 -15.04
C ALA A 131 -0.58 6.13 -13.79
N GLY A 132 -1.62 5.29 -13.91
CA GLY A 132 -2.12 4.48 -12.79
C GLY A 132 -1.07 3.49 -12.26
N LEU A 133 -0.41 2.75 -13.15
CA LEU A 133 0.67 1.83 -12.77
C LEU A 133 1.87 2.55 -12.15
N ALA A 134 2.24 3.72 -12.67
CA ALA A 134 3.30 4.53 -12.07
C ALA A 134 2.93 4.98 -10.65
N MET A 135 1.69 5.43 -10.40
CA MET A 135 1.24 5.77 -9.06
C MET A 135 1.33 4.59 -8.10
N MET A 136 0.96 3.39 -8.55
CA MET A 136 1.08 2.16 -7.75
C MET A 136 2.54 1.83 -7.44
N GLY A 137 3.45 1.97 -8.41
CA GLY A 137 4.89 1.80 -8.18
C GLY A 137 5.46 2.80 -7.17
N PHE A 138 5.08 4.08 -7.28
CA PHE A 138 5.47 5.08 -6.27
C PHE A 138 4.99 4.72 -4.87
N ALA A 139 3.81 4.10 -4.74
CA ALA A 139 3.24 3.69 -3.46
C ALA A 139 4.10 2.66 -2.70
N GLU A 140 4.74 1.73 -3.41
CA GLU A 140 5.55 0.65 -2.81
C GLU A 140 6.66 1.18 -1.89
N LEU A 141 7.29 2.29 -2.25
CA LEU A 141 8.38 2.90 -1.48
C LEU A 141 7.95 3.44 -0.11
N PHE A 142 6.67 3.76 0.04
CA PHE A 142 6.13 4.24 1.30
C PHE A 142 5.64 3.11 2.21
N ILE A 143 5.56 1.88 1.70
CA ILE A 143 5.04 0.72 2.43
C ILE A 143 6.18 -0.17 2.94
N ASP A 144 6.89 -0.86 2.07
CA ASP A 144 7.88 -1.87 2.45
C ASP A 144 9.06 -1.32 3.25
N PRO A 145 9.75 -0.26 2.81
CA PRO A 145 10.88 0.25 3.58
C PRO A 145 10.46 0.78 4.95
N VAL A 146 9.24 1.34 5.04
CA VAL A 146 8.71 1.85 6.30
C VAL A 146 8.34 0.72 7.25
N ALA A 147 7.68 -0.34 6.78
CA ALA A 147 7.35 -1.52 7.58
C ALA A 147 8.62 -2.21 8.11
N MET A 148 9.58 -2.48 7.23
CA MET A 148 10.86 -3.11 7.59
C MET A 148 11.65 -2.26 8.59
N ALA A 149 11.70 -0.95 8.41
CA ALA A 149 12.37 -0.05 9.36
C ALA A 149 11.70 -0.07 10.75
N GLN A 150 10.39 -0.27 10.86
CA GLN A 150 9.72 -0.39 12.14
C GLN A 150 10.00 -1.73 12.82
N ILE A 151 10.03 -2.82 12.06
CA ILE A 151 10.35 -4.15 12.58
C ILE A 151 11.80 -4.18 13.13
N THR A 152 12.76 -3.63 12.38
CA THR A 152 14.17 -3.60 12.80
C THR A 152 14.43 -2.68 13.99
N ARG A 153 13.69 -1.58 14.11
CA ARG A 153 13.78 -0.66 15.27
C ARG A 153 13.34 -1.27 16.60
N LEU A 154 12.60 -2.37 16.58
CA LEU A 154 12.20 -3.06 17.81
C LEU A 154 13.40 -3.59 18.60
N ASN A 155 14.51 -3.87 17.90
CA ASN A 155 15.80 -4.28 18.45
C ASN A 155 15.73 -5.38 19.54
N MET A 156 14.82 -6.35 19.33
CA MET A 156 14.63 -7.49 20.23
C MET A 156 15.25 -8.75 19.58
N PRO A 157 16.38 -9.29 20.10
CA PRO A 157 17.00 -10.48 19.55
C PRO A 157 16.02 -11.65 19.45
N GLY A 158 15.99 -12.32 18.30
CA GLY A 158 15.09 -13.45 18.01
C GLY A 158 13.64 -13.04 17.65
N VAL A 159 13.13 -11.91 18.13
CA VAL A 159 11.77 -11.44 17.80
C VAL A 159 11.76 -10.72 16.45
N THR A 160 12.74 -9.88 16.19
CA THR A 160 12.86 -9.12 14.94
C THR A 160 12.91 -10.06 13.74
N GLY A 161 13.72 -11.13 13.78
CA GLY A 161 13.80 -12.11 12.69
C GLY A 161 12.47 -12.84 12.44
N VAL A 162 11.76 -13.23 13.51
CA VAL A 162 10.44 -13.87 13.39
C VAL A 162 9.40 -12.91 12.79
N LEU A 163 9.37 -11.66 13.24
CA LEU A 163 8.45 -10.65 12.70
C LEU A 163 8.74 -10.37 11.22
N THR A 164 10.02 -10.28 10.84
CA THR A 164 10.42 -10.15 9.44
C THR A 164 9.94 -11.35 8.61
N GLY A 165 10.16 -12.58 9.11
CA GLY A 165 9.67 -13.78 8.43
C GLY A 165 8.16 -13.83 8.27
N ILE A 166 7.41 -13.46 9.32
CA ILE A 166 5.93 -13.37 9.26
C ILE A 166 5.50 -12.29 8.26
N TYR A 167 6.16 -11.13 8.25
CA TYR A 167 5.87 -10.06 7.29
C TYR A 167 6.08 -10.54 5.84
N MET A 168 7.22 -11.13 5.54
CA MET A 168 7.53 -11.68 4.21
C MET A 168 6.55 -12.79 3.78
N LEU A 169 6.14 -13.64 4.71
CA LEU A 169 5.14 -14.67 4.44
C LEU A 169 3.76 -14.05 4.15
N ALA A 170 3.36 -13.06 4.94
CA ALA A 170 2.08 -12.37 4.78
C ALA A 170 2.01 -11.58 3.47
N THR A 171 3.03 -10.79 3.15
CA THR A 171 3.08 -9.96 1.94
C THR A 171 3.40 -10.77 0.68
N GLY A 172 4.13 -11.86 0.79
CA GLY A 172 4.43 -12.77 -0.32
C GLY A 172 3.31 -13.81 -0.52
N ALA A 173 3.24 -14.84 0.32
CA ALA A 173 2.37 -15.99 0.09
C ALA A 173 0.88 -15.67 0.33
N VAL A 174 0.55 -15.07 1.49
CA VAL A 174 -0.87 -14.79 1.84
C VAL A 174 -1.44 -13.73 0.90
N ALA A 175 -0.70 -12.68 0.60
CA ALA A 175 -1.16 -11.63 -0.32
C ALA A 175 -1.38 -12.16 -1.73
N ASN A 176 -0.47 -13.00 -2.26
CA ASN A 176 -0.65 -13.64 -3.56
C ASN A 176 -1.89 -14.55 -3.62
N TRP A 177 -2.11 -15.35 -2.59
CA TRP A 177 -3.29 -16.21 -2.53
C TRP A 177 -4.58 -15.39 -2.51
N LEU A 178 -4.65 -14.36 -1.65
CA LEU A 178 -5.79 -13.45 -1.58
C LEU A 178 -6.00 -12.69 -2.89
N ALA A 179 -4.93 -12.24 -3.53
CA ALA A 179 -5.00 -11.57 -4.83
C ALA A 179 -5.61 -12.48 -5.91
N GLY A 180 -5.26 -13.77 -5.90
CA GLY A 180 -5.87 -14.76 -6.78
C GLY A 180 -7.37 -14.93 -6.54
N VAL A 181 -7.80 -14.98 -5.28
CA VAL A 181 -9.24 -15.03 -4.93
C VAL A 181 -9.97 -13.77 -5.40
N VAL A 182 -9.38 -12.59 -5.22
CA VAL A 182 -9.95 -11.32 -5.66
C VAL A 182 -10.03 -11.25 -7.20
N ALA A 183 -9.01 -11.74 -7.91
CA ALA A 183 -8.97 -11.75 -9.37
C ALA A 183 -10.05 -12.64 -10.02
N GLN A 184 -10.56 -13.66 -9.32
CA GLN A 184 -11.65 -14.50 -9.82
C GLN A 184 -12.91 -13.68 -10.14
N GLN A 185 -13.17 -12.60 -9.41
CA GLN A 185 -14.31 -11.71 -9.65
C GLN A 185 -14.29 -11.07 -11.06
N THR A 186 -13.10 -10.85 -11.62
CA THR A 186 -12.96 -10.30 -12.97
C THR A 186 -12.97 -11.38 -14.07
N THR A 187 -12.55 -12.60 -13.74
CA THR A 187 -12.48 -13.70 -14.70
C THR A 187 -13.87 -14.19 -15.11
N GLU A 188 -14.81 -14.25 -14.18
CA GLU A 188 -16.19 -14.67 -14.47
C GLU A 188 -16.94 -13.66 -15.36
N SER A 189 -16.53 -12.38 -15.34
CA SER A 189 -17.17 -11.31 -16.11
C SER A 189 -16.68 -11.20 -17.55
N GLN A 190 -15.65 -11.93 -17.96
CA GLN A 190 -15.01 -11.80 -19.28
C GLN A 190 -15.86 -12.28 -20.48
N ILE A 191 -16.97 -12.97 -20.22
CA ILE A 191 -17.78 -13.65 -21.26
C ILE A 191 -18.94 -12.77 -21.76
N SER A 192 -19.11 -11.56 -21.23
CA SER A 192 -20.26 -10.69 -21.51
C SER A 192 -19.86 -9.40 -22.22
N ASP A 193 -20.75 -8.85 -23.05
CA ASP A 193 -20.60 -7.53 -23.70
C ASP A 193 -20.42 -6.37 -22.68
N THR A 194 -20.61 -6.65 -21.39
CA THR A 194 -20.45 -5.72 -20.27
C THR A 194 -19.10 -5.89 -19.54
N ALA A 195 -18.16 -6.65 -20.08
CA ALA A 195 -16.90 -6.97 -19.41
C ALA A 195 -16.09 -5.73 -18.98
N ILE A 196 -16.02 -4.69 -19.82
CA ILE A 196 -15.31 -3.45 -19.47
C ILE A 196 -15.96 -2.70 -18.29
N ALA A 197 -17.28 -2.73 -18.17
CA ALA A 197 -18.01 -2.17 -17.06
C ALA A 197 -17.75 -2.94 -15.75
N ALA A 198 -17.57 -4.26 -15.83
CA ALA A 198 -17.18 -5.07 -14.69
C ALA A 198 -15.78 -4.70 -14.16
N TYR A 199 -14.81 -4.46 -15.06
CA TYR A 199 -13.49 -3.95 -14.67
C TYR A 199 -13.57 -2.54 -14.07
N GLN A 200 -14.39 -1.64 -14.61
CA GLN A 200 -14.64 -0.32 -14.03
C GLN A 200 -15.11 -0.45 -12.57
N HIS A 201 -16.13 -1.28 -12.34
CA HIS A 201 -16.66 -1.51 -10.99
C HIS A 201 -15.61 -2.12 -10.06
N PHE A 202 -14.88 -3.13 -10.54
CA PHE A 202 -13.81 -3.77 -9.79
C PHE A 202 -12.72 -2.78 -9.36
N PHE A 203 -12.20 -1.98 -10.29
CA PHE A 203 -11.15 -1.01 -9.97
C PHE A 203 -11.66 0.09 -9.04
N ALA A 204 -12.89 0.56 -9.22
CA ALA A 204 -13.52 1.54 -8.32
C ALA A 204 -13.64 0.97 -6.90
N GLN A 205 -14.11 -0.26 -6.76
CA GLN A 205 -14.25 -0.93 -5.47
C GLN A 205 -12.89 -1.13 -4.76
N MET A 206 -11.85 -1.53 -5.50
CA MET A 206 -10.48 -1.64 -4.95
C MET A 206 -9.96 -0.27 -4.49
N GLY A 207 -10.20 0.78 -5.27
CA GLY A 207 -9.85 2.14 -4.92
C GLY A 207 -10.59 2.62 -3.66
N GLU A 208 -11.90 2.44 -3.59
CA GLU A 208 -12.73 2.85 -2.44
C GLU A 208 -12.32 2.11 -1.15
N TRP A 209 -12.08 0.81 -1.20
CA TRP A 209 -11.61 0.04 -0.04
C TRP A 209 -10.26 0.54 0.45
N THR A 210 -9.35 0.82 -0.48
CA THR A 210 -8.03 1.36 -0.15
C THR A 210 -8.13 2.73 0.49
N LEU A 211 -8.95 3.63 -0.06
CA LEU A 211 -9.18 4.96 0.50
C LEU A 211 -9.88 4.90 1.88
N GLY A 212 -10.79 3.95 2.07
CA GLY A 212 -11.38 3.65 3.37
C GLY A 212 -10.32 3.23 4.40
N CYS A 213 -9.37 2.38 4.02
CA CYS A 213 -8.23 2.01 4.86
C CYS A 213 -7.33 3.21 5.18
N VAL A 214 -7.10 4.13 4.22
CA VAL A 214 -6.36 5.38 4.47
C VAL A 214 -7.05 6.20 5.54
N ALA A 215 -8.35 6.38 5.48
CA ALA A 215 -9.11 7.13 6.48
C ALA A 215 -8.94 6.52 7.88
N VAL A 216 -9.06 5.19 8.01
CA VAL A 216 -8.84 4.48 9.27
C VAL A 216 -7.40 4.67 9.78
N MET A 217 -6.40 4.54 8.90
CA MET A 217 -4.99 4.71 9.26
C MET A 217 -4.69 6.13 9.74
N VAL A 218 -5.26 7.14 9.10
CA VAL A 218 -5.13 8.55 9.51
C VAL A 218 -5.76 8.77 10.88
N ILE A 219 -6.95 8.23 11.14
CA ILE A 219 -7.61 8.31 12.46
C ILE A 219 -6.72 7.67 13.54
N ILE A 220 -6.16 6.49 13.28
CA ILE A 220 -5.25 5.81 14.20
C ILE A 220 -3.99 6.67 14.44
N ALA A 221 -3.44 7.29 13.40
CA ALA A 221 -2.28 8.17 13.50
C ALA A 221 -2.54 9.37 14.44
N PHE A 222 -3.69 10.03 14.29
CA PHE A 222 -4.08 11.14 15.16
C PHE A 222 -4.36 10.69 16.57
N ALA A 223 -5.06 9.58 16.78
CA ALA A 223 -5.31 9.04 18.12
C ALA A 223 -4.00 8.68 18.84
N ALA A 224 -3.04 8.08 18.13
CA ALA A 224 -1.72 7.79 18.67
C ALA A 224 -0.94 9.07 19.04
N ALA A 225 -0.99 10.10 18.20
CA ALA A 225 -0.34 11.38 18.45
C ALA A 225 -0.93 12.10 19.68
N CYS A 226 -2.25 12.12 19.82
CA CYS A 226 -2.95 12.71 20.99
C CYS A 226 -2.60 11.98 22.28
N SER A 227 -2.48 10.65 22.25
CA SER A 227 -2.14 9.85 23.44
C SER A 227 -0.71 10.11 23.95
N VAL A 228 0.23 10.38 23.04
CA VAL A 228 1.61 10.74 23.37
C VAL A 228 1.69 12.16 23.94
N GLY A 229 0.91 13.11 23.39
CA GLY A 229 0.84 14.49 23.89
C GLY A 229 0.34 14.58 25.34
N LYS A 230 -0.76 13.89 25.66
CA LYS A 230 -1.33 13.85 27.03
C LYS A 230 -0.36 13.30 28.07
N ARG A 231 0.45 12.29 27.73
CA ARG A 231 1.45 11.74 28.66
C ARG A 231 2.61 12.67 28.94
N ARG A 232 3.03 13.48 27.95
CA ARG A 232 4.08 14.48 28.14
C ARG A 232 3.61 15.62 29.03
N ALA A 233 2.36 16.05 28.89
CA ALA A 233 1.75 17.04 29.78
C ALA A 233 1.70 16.54 31.24
N ALA A 234 1.24 15.30 31.45
CA ALA A 234 1.17 14.72 32.80
C ALA A 234 2.55 14.52 33.47
N VAL A 235 3.59 14.18 32.70
CA VAL A 235 4.97 14.06 33.24
C VAL A 235 5.56 15.45 33.54
N GLY A 236 5.26 16.46 32.71
CA GLY A 236 5.70 17.84 32.92
C GLY A 236 5.10 18.47 34.18
N GLU A 237 3.84 18.16 34.53
CA GLU A 237 3.20 18.61 35.77
C GLU A 237 3.83 17.99 37.04
N ILE A 238 4.27 16.72 36.97
CA ILE A 238 4.90 16.03 38.10
C ILE A 238 6.31 16.57 38.34
N THR A 239 7.03 16.99 37.32
CA THR A 239 8.41 17.51 37.43
C THR A 239 8.48 19.02 37.70
N GLY A 240 7.42 19.78 37.39
CA GLY A 240 7.34 21.23 37.60
C GLY A 240 6.72 21.67 38.93
N GLY A 241 6.12 20.75 39.70
CA GLY A 241 5.48 21.03 41.00
C GLY A 241 6.39 20.94 42.23
N GLY A 242 7.71 20.84 42.04
CA GLY A 242 8.71 20.67 43.11
C GLY A 242 9.69 21.85 43.30
N ALA A 243 9.31 23.09 42.93
CA ALA A 243 10.13 24.28 43.16
C ALA A 243 9.41 25.28 44.08
#